data_d605cd981cbbfe9854764746dd3ea844
#
_entry.id   d605cd981cbbfe9854764746dd3ea844
#
_cell.length_a   1.000
_cell.length_b   1.000
_cell.length_c   1.000
_cell.angle_alpha   90.00
_cell.angle_beta   90.00
_cell.angle_gamma   90.00
#
_symmetry.space_group_name_H-M   'P 1'
#
loop_
_entity.id
_entity.type
_entity.pdbx_description
1 polymer ?
#
loop_
_entity_poly.entity_id
_entity_poly.type
_entity_poly.pdbx_seq_one_letter_code
_entity_poly.pdbx_strand_id
1 'polypeptide(L)'
;MRNLFYPVLASFLFLASPSQGQTWEVYDFSGSLQTRASYQDISLLGESVSVGKNTIGLFLLSPDLRPVVDLQGEEIFQYLKPWILVKGPKGIGAFHEYGQLALPLEYEEISTYTNRLLARKGKDYWVFEKSTGKTKWLGTAEEAKLTRNGQVILKNQGQYFLPLSSTPEKSYELLQENQSNFLLAKEASGYGLINQAGNYVLDPVLDQLEYTRGDNYFGFDENQYLLIRGFEESAQVRYNSYHKITKEDDLLLEYIHGKLRRVLEEEGILLDALGMESVTSIGPDASNIRFRENKLGLLGKKGWLVVPNSDAEWIGVGSEGLFPALKNGKYGYLDAAGKWIIPPSFLEVGTFSDKVSSYRNNSTWGTINPEGKMLAEAKWDKIKGFSGGIAIAELAGKQYLISPNGNLAYPEALDKILRLKEGYYLVESNGKSGLLNSLGNPILPISFDQILVENKDFFIVTKEGLSGVIRANGDVFLPLQYTQVEIDWNEQKVLVKGIEQAVVTPEPIPEKAPQGKRKKGA
;
A
#
# COMPACT_ATOMS: atom_id res chain seq x y z
N MET A 1 11.40 -1.27 0.56
CA MET A 1 10.55 -0.19 0.02
C MET A 1 9.48 0.13 1.06
N ARG A 2 9.54 1.31 1.66
CA ARG A 2 8.57 1.76 2.66
C ARG A 2 7.24 2.00 1.96
N ASN A 3 6.23 1.18 2.25
CA ASN A 3 4.85 1.49 1.95
C ASN A 3 4.41 2.64 2.86
N LEU A 4 4.42 3.83 2.31
CA LEU A 4 3.77 4.99 2.92
C LEU A 4 2.26 4.82 2.71
N PHE A 5 1.57 4.33 3.71
CA PHE A 5 0.14 4.54 3.87
C PHE A 5 -0.04 6.02 4.20
N TYR A 6 -0.62 6.77 3.29
CA TYR A 6 -1.15 8.09 3.59
C TYR A 6 -2.51 7.89 4.27
N PRO A 7 -2.69 8.37 5.51
CA PRO A 7 -4.05 8.53 6.04
C PRO A 7 -4.65 9.74 5.34
N VAL A 8 -5.75 9.53 4.63
CA VAL A 8 -6.61 10.64 4.20
C VAL A 8 -7.30 11.18 5.44
N LEU A 9 -6.68 12.14 6.10
CA LEU A 9 -7.32 12.98 7.11
C LEU A 9 -8.04 14.10 6.38
N ALA A 10 -9.32 13.89 6.07
CA ALA A 10 -10.22 14.98 5.72
C ALA A 10 -10.80 15.56 7.02
N SER A 11 -10.08 16.49 7.64
CA SER A 11 -10.62 17.29 8.75
C SER A 11 -11.42 18.45 8.16
N PHE A 12 -12.72 18.29 8.04
CA PHE A 12 -13.63 19.42 7.84
C PHE A 12 -14.27 19.79 9.18
N LEU A 13 -13.79 20.88 9.79
CA LEU A 13 -14.50 21.62 10.83
C LEU A 13 -15.61 22.42 10.16
N PHE A 14 -16.84 21.91 10.18
CA PHE A 14 -18.01 22.71 9.96
C PHE A 14 -18.75 22.89 11.29
N LEU A 15 -18.92 24.15 11.70
CA LEU A 15 -19.89 24.57 12.70
C LEU A 15 -21.30 24.29 12.15
N ALA A 16 -21.90 23.16 12.53
CA ALA A 16 -23.20 22.74 12.07
C ALA A 16 -24.30 23.26 13.00
N SER A 17 -25.23 24.04 12.44
CA SER A 17 -26.62 24.10 12.88
C SER A 17 -27.20 22.68 12.88
N PRO A 18 -28.23 22.34 13.72
CA PRO A 18 -28.83 21.02 13.67
C PRO A 18 -29.53 20.81 12.33
N SER A 19 -28.85 20.22 11.38
CA SER A 19 -29.39 19.92 10.05
C SER A 19 -30.30 18.70 10.13
N GLN A 20 -31.50 18.85 9.60
CA GLN A 20 -32.32 17.69 9.22
C GLN A 20 -31.48 16.82 8.28
N GLY A 21 -31.56 15.49 8.45
CA GLY A 21 -30.72 14.56 7.70
C GLY A 21 -30.80 14.76 6.19
N GLN A 22 -29.67 14.73 5.51
CA GLN A 22 -29.59 14.84 4.05
C GLN A 22 -30.09 13.56 3.39
N THR A 23 -30.69 13.68 2.20
CA THR A 23 -31.20 12.52 1.47
C THR A 23 -30.06 11.83 0.73
N TRP A 24 -29.90 10.54 1.01
CA TRP A 24 -29.05 9.63 0.26
C TRP A 24 -29.90 8.80 -0.71
N GLU A 25 -29.39 8.59 -1.90
CA GLU A 25 -29.99 7.75 -2.93
C GLU A 25 -29.04 6.63 -3.32
N VAL A 26 -29.57 5.44 -3.57
CA VAL A 26 -28.80 4.28 -4.03
C VAL A 26 -29.27 3.90 -5.42
N TYR A 27 -28.35 3.85 -6.34
CA TYR A 27 -28.56 3.41 -7.72
C TYR A 27 -27.83 2.09 -7.95
N ASP A 28 -28.44 1.16 -8.69
CA ASP A 28 -27.71 0.01 -9.22
C ASP A 28 -26.86 0.41 -10.44
N PHE A 29 -26.01 -0.48 -10.93
CA PHE A 29 -25.15 -0.21 -12.09
C PHE A 29 -25.92 -0.11 -13.43
N SER A 30 -27.23 -0.40 -13.45
CA SER A 30 -28.07 -0.06 -14.59
C SER A 30 -28.50 1.41 -14.61
N GLY A 31 -28.36 2.11 -13.47
CA GLY A 31 -28.83 3.49 -13.26
C GLY A 31 -30.25 3.57 -12.67
N SER A 32 -30.78 2.43 -12.19
CA SER A 32 -32.10 2.40 -11.57
C SER A 32 -32.01 2.75 -10.09
N LEU A 33 -32.84 3.71 -9.65
CA LEU A 33 -32.95 4.09 -8.24
C LEU A 33 -33.55 2.93 -7.43
N GLN A 34 -32.80 2.45 -6.44
CA GLN A 34 -33.16 1.32 -5.58
C GLN A 34 -33.83 1.79 -4.27
N THR A 35 -33.26 2.79 -3.62
CA THR A 35 -33.74 3.29 -2.32
C THR A 35 -33.36 4.74 -2.07
N ARG A 36 -34.07 5.35 -1.09
CA ARG A 36 -33.74 6.65 -0.50
C ARG A 36 -33.75 6.55 1.01
N ALA A 37 -32.78 7.20 1.66
CA ALA A 37 -32.69 7.23 3.12
C ALA A 37 -32.19 8.58 3.61
N SER A 38 -32.53 8.93 4.85
CA SER A 38 -32.13 10.19 5.47
C SER A 38 -31.09 9.94 6.54
N TYR A 39 -29.84 10.32 6.24
CA TYR A 39 -28.70 10.27 7.15
C TYR A 39 -27.91 11.58 7.07
N GLN A 40 -27.26 11.94 8.17
CA GLN A 40 -26.30 13.05 8.17
C GLN A 40 -25.07 12.69 7.34
N ASP A 41 -24.63 11.44 7.50
CA ASP A 41 -23.51 10.88 6.74
C ASP A 41 -23.67 9.38 6.56
N ILE A 42 -23.14 8.85 5.44
CA ILE A 42 -22.97 7.42 5.19
C ILE A 42 -21.53 7.23 4.73
N SER A 43 -20.87 6.23 5.28
CA SER A 43 -19.51 5.83 4.89
C SER A 43 -19.48 4.36 4.53
N LEU A 44 -18.85 4.03 3.40
CA LEU A 44 -18.48 2.66 3.06
C LEU A 44 -17.16 2.32 3.74
N LEU A 45 -17.17 1.27 4.55
CA LEU A 45 -15.99 0.75 5.23
C LEU A 45 -15.50 -0.49 4.48
N GLY A 46 -14.36 -0.37 3.79
CA GLY A 46 -13.85 -1.45 2.95
C GLY A 46 -14.75 -1.71 1.74
N GLU A 47 -15.04 -2.98 1.47
CA GLU A 47 -15.69 -3.39 0.22
C GLU A 47 -17.23 -3.52 0.32
N SER A 48 -17.81 -3.69 1.52
CA SER A 48 -19.24 -4.01 1.63
C SER A 48 -19.89 -3.66 2.98
N VAL A 49 -19.22 -2.87 3.82
CA VAL A 49 -19.75 -2.47 5.13
C VAL A 49 -20.18 -1.01 5.07
N SER A 50 -21.48 -0.76 5.15
CA SER A 50 -22.03 0.60 5.19
C SER A 50 -22.37 1.00 6.62
N VAL A 51 -21.93 2.19 7.01
CA VAL A 51 -22.27 2.79 8.31
C VAL A 51 -22.94 4.13 8.07
N GLY A 52 -24.06 4.35 8.75
CA GLY A 52 -24.81 5.60 8.66
C GLY A 52 -24.92 6.30 10.01
N LYS A 53 -24.77 7.63 9.99
CA LYS A 53 -24.98 8.50 11.15
C LYS A 53 -26.24 9.36 10.94
N ASN A 54 -27.11 9.40 11.94
CA ASN A 54 -28.26 10.27 11.95
C ASN A 54 -28.39 10.97 13.34
N THR A 55 -29.48 11.67 13.58
CA THR A 55 -29.74 12.36 14.85
C THR A 55 -29.95 11.42 16.05
N ILE A 56 -30.20 10.14 15.79
CA ILE A 56 -30.46 9.11 16.83
C ILE A 56 -29.15 8.43 17.23
N GLY A 57 -28.26 8.17 16.29
CA GLY A 57 -27.02 7.43 16.56
C GLY A 57 -26.23 7.04 15.32
N LEU A 58 -25.32 6.11 15.52
CA LEU A 58 -24.42 5.52 14.53
C LEU A 58 -24.83 4.06 14.30
N PHE A 59 -25.11 3.69 13.05
CA PHE A 59 -25.68 2.39 12.72
C PHE A 59 -24.88 1.67 11.64
N LEU A 60 -24.75 0.37 11.80
CA LEU A 60 -24.43 -0.52 10.68
C LEU A 60 -25.68 -0.64 9.80
N LEU A 61 -25.49 -0.49 8.50
CA LEU A 61 -26.59 -0.47 7.53
C LEU A 61 -26.63 -1.75 6.69
N SER A 62 -27.83 -2.15 6.28
CA SER A 62 -28.03 -3.11 5.20
C SER A 62 -27.70 -2.47 3.83
N PRO A 63 -27.55 -3.28 2.76
CA PRO A 63 -27.38 -2.76 1.39
C PRO A 63 -28.48 -1.79 0.92
N ASP A 64 -29.67 -1.83 1.56
CA ASP A 64 -30.80 -0.92 1.30
C ASP A 64 -30.83 0.28 2.25
N LEU A 65 -29.72 0.58 2.91
CA LEU A 65 -29.54 1.69 3.87
C LEU A 65 -30.48 1.62 5.09
N ARG A 66 -30.98 0.45 5.47
CA ARG A 66 -31.76 0.29 6.71
C ARG A 66 -30.82 0.04 7.89
N PRO A 67 -31.08 0.65 9.06
CA PRO A 67 -30.27 0.37 10.25
C PRO A 67 -30.48 -1.08 10.70
N VAL A 68 -29.37 -1.81 10.83
CA VAL A 68 -29.33 -3.22 11.25
C VAL A 68 -28.86 -3.35 12.68
N VAL A 69 -27.79 -2.61 13.04
CA VAL A 69 -27.18 -2.65 14.36
C VAL A 69 -26.86 -1.23 14.82
N ASP A 70 -27.26 -0.88 16.04
CA ASP A 70 -26.81 0.32 16.73
C ASP A 70 -25.38 0.08 17.25
N LEU A 71 -24.43 0.85 16.75
CA LEU A 71 -23.03 0.77 17.14
C LEU A 71 -22.75 1.48 18.47
N GLN A 72 -23.76 2.09 19.12
CA GLN A 72 -23.71 2.68 20.46
C GLN A 72 -22.63 3.74 20.65
N GLY A 73 -22.10 4.32 19.58
CA GLY A 73 -21.00 5.25 19.59
C GLY A 73 -21.28 6.55 18.86
N GLU A 74 -20.31 7.45 18.89
CA GLU A 74 -20.41 8.79 18.33
C GLU A 74 -19.77 8.87 16.93
N GLU A 75 -18.72 8.05 16.70
CA GLU A 75 -17.96 8.03 15.46
C GLU A 75 -17.24 6.70 15.24
N ILE A 76 -16.96 6.37 13.99
CA ILE A 76 -16.05 5.29 13.64
C ILE A 76 -14.63 5.77 13.92
N PHE A 77 -13.94 5.07 14.83
CA PHE A 77 -12.55 5.34 15.14
C PHE A 77 -11.61 4.75 14.07
N GLN A 78 -11.88 3.50 13.67
CA GLN A 78 -11.09 2.81 12.66
C GLN A 78 -11.84 1.59 12.13
N TYR A 79 -11.60 1.24 10.86
CA TYR A 79 -12.00 -0.05 10.29
C TYR A 79 -10.75 -0.84 9.89
N LEU A 80 -10.62 -2.03 10.45
CA LEU A 80 -9.58 -3.01 10.11
C LEU A 80 -10.25 -4.37 10.00
N LYS A 81 -10.56 -4.77 8.76
CA LYS A 81 -11.31 -6.00 8.47
C LYS A 81 -10.87 -7.18 9.34
N PRO A 82 -11.77 -7.86 10.06
CA PRO A 82 -13.23 -7.68 10.04
C PRO A 82 -13.79 -6.77 11.16
N TRP A 83 -12.99 -5.91 11.77
CA TRP A 83 -13.32 -5.15 12.97
C TRP A 83 -13.65 -3.70 12.70
N ILE A 84 -14.76 -3.24 13.24
CA ILE A 84 -15.16 -1.84 13.30
C ILE A 84 -14.88 -1.34 14.71
N LEU A 85 -13.90 -0.46 14.87
CA LEU A 85 -13.63 0.22 16.12
C LEU A 85 -14.48 1.48 16.20
N VAL A 86 -15.22 1.59 17.29
CA VAL A 86 -16.18 2.67 17.51
C VAL A 86 -15.80 3.45 18.76
N LYS A 87 -15.81 4.76 18.67
CA LYS A 87 -15.55 5.63 19.81
C LYS A 87 -16.86 6.12 20.40
N GLY A 88 -16.97 6.00 21.72
CA GLY A 88 -18.07 6.52 22.52
C GLY A 88 -17.57 7.38 23.68
N PRO A 89 -18.49 7.87 24.52
CA PRO A 89 -18.14 8.80 25.63
C PRO A 89 -17.20 8.22 26.69
N LYS A 90 -17.17 6.88 26.82
CA LYS A 90 -16.36 6.19 27.86
C LYS A 90 -15.08 5.59 27.32
N GLY A 91 -14.91 5.54 26.00
CA GLY A 91 -13.77 4.95 25.35
C GLY A 91 -14.10 4.29 24.02
N ILE A 92 -13.20 3.43 23.57
CA ILE A 92 -13.30 2.69 22.30
C ILE A 92 -13.86 1.30 22.57
N GLY A 93 -14.74 0.83 21.68
CA GLY A 93 -15.21 -0.55 21.61
C GLY A 93 -14.99 -1.14 20.24
N ALA A 94 -15.32 -2.41 20.08
CA ALA A 94 -15.15 -3.12 18.83
C ALA A 94 -16.38 -3.94 18.46
N PHE A 95 -16.81 -3.80 17.19
CA PHE A 95 -17.84 -4.63 16.58
C PHE A 95 -17.19 -5.46 15.45
N HIS A 96 -17.71 -6.64 15.23
CA HIS A 96 -17.45 -7.37 13.99
C HIS A 96 -18.24 -6.72 12.84
N GLU A 97 -17.75 -6.78 11.62
CA GLU A 97 -18.46 -6.25 10.42
C GLU A 97 -19.89 -6.80 10.21
N TYR A 98 -20.24 -7.94 10.85
CA TYR A 98 -21.59 -8.48 10.88
C TYR A 98 -22.44 -7.97 12.06
N GLY A 99 -21.98 -6.96 12.79
CA GLY A 99 -22.70 -6.27 13.83
C GLY A 99 -22.63 -6.87 15.23
N GLN A 100 -21.84 -7.94 15.44
CA GLN A 100 -21.65 -8.50 16.77
C GLN A 100 -20.73 -7.59 17.62
N LEU A 101 -21.18 -7.19 18.79
CA LEU A 101 -20.35 -6.50 19.78
C LEU A 101 -19.30 -7.48 20.33
N ALA A 102 -18.03 -7.19 20.08
CA ALA A 102 -16.89 -7.97 20.58
C ALA A 102 -16.34 -7.37 21.90
N LEU A 103 -16.18 -6.06 21.94
CA LEU A 103 -15.68 -5.33 23.12
C LEU A 103 -16.55 -4.09 23.37
N PRO A 104 -17.01 -3.86 24.62
CA PRO A 104 -17.78 -2.66 24.96
C PRO A 104 -16.96 -1.38 24.79
N LEU A 105 -17.66 -0.23 24.65
CA LEU A 105 -17.05 1.08 24.38
C LEU A 105 -16.46 1.70 25.68
N GLU A 106 -15.44 1.08 26.24
CA GLU A 106 -14.85 1.51 27.52
C GLU A 106 -13.32 1.41 27.60
N TYR A 107 -12.67 0.98 26.52
CA TYR A 107 -11.22 0.82 26.48
C TYR A 107 -10.52 2.08 25.98
N GLU A 108 -9.29 2.29 26.43
CA GLU A 108 -8.45 3.41 25.98
C GLU A 108 -7.79 3.11 24.64
N GLU A 109 -7.49 1.82 24.40
CA GLU A 109 -6.80 1.36 23.21
C GLU A 109 -7.24 -0.05 22.84
N ILE A 110 -7.38 -0.31 21.54
CA ILE A 110 -7.67 -1.63 21.01
C ILE A 110 -6.76 -1.87 19.80
N SER A 111 -5.95 -2.93 19.87
CA SER A 111 -5.20 -3.47 18.75
C SER A 111 -5.95 -4.65 18.13
N THR A 112 -5.90 -4.77 16.81
CA THR A 112 -6.72 -5.73 16.09
C THR A 112 -5.89 -6.73 15.29
N TYR A 113 -6.36 -7.97 15.27
CA TYR A 113 -5.97 -9.02 14.35
C TYR A 113 -7.23 -9.73 13.84
N THR A 114 -7.15 -10.48 12.75
CA THR A 114 -8.32 -11.09 12.08
C THR A 114 -9.27 -11.83 13.01
N ASN A 115 -8.74 -12.58 13.98
CA ASN A 115 -9.52 -13.40 14.91
C ASN A 115 -9.35 -12.98 16.38
N ARG A 116 -8.67 -11.86 16.66
CA ARG A 116 -8.29 -11.47 18.01
C ARG A 116 -8.25 -9.95 18.17
N LEU A 117 -8.62 -9.47 19.36
CA LEU A 117 -8.48 -8.08 19.76
C LEU A 117 -7.70 -8.03 21.08
N LEU A 118 -6.77 -7.10 21.21
CA LEU A 118 -6.12 -6.77 22.47
C LEU A 118 -6.58 -5.39 22.92
N ALA A 119 -7.18 -5.30 24.09
CA ALA A 119 -7.72 -4.07 24.64
C ALA A 119 -7.01 -3.65 25.92
N ARG A 120 -6.85 -2.35 26.14
CA ARG A 120 -6.20 -1.76 27.31
C ARG A 120 -7.13 -0.76 28.01
N LYS A 121 -7.11 -0.84 29.35
CA LYS A 121 -7.74 0.15 30.25
C LYS A 121 -6.83 0.39 31.45
N GLY A 122 -6.21 1.54 31.54
CA GLY A 122 -5.15 1.81 32.50
C GLY A 122 -3.93 0.91 32.25
N LYS A 123 -3.58 0.10 33.24
CA LYS A 123 -2.50 -0.90 33.14
C LYS A 123 -3.01 -2.32 32.91
N ASP A 124 -4.31 -2.52 32.86
CA ASP A 124 -4.92 -3.81 32.62
C ASP A 124 -5.11 -4.09 31.14
N TYR A 125 -4.95 -5.35 30.76
CA TYR A 125 -5.09 -5.84 29.40
C TYR A 125 -6.08 -6.99 29.31
N TRP A 126 -6.84 -6.99 28.20
CA TRP A 126 -7.81 -8.02 27.86
C TRP A 126 -7.60 -8.49 26.43
N VAL A 127 -7.86 -9.76 26.21
CA VAL A 127 -7.89 -10.33 24.87
C VAL A 127 -9.29 -10.86 24.58
N PHE A 128 -9.83 -10.48 23.42
CA PHE A 128 -11.03 -11.09 22.86
C PHE A 128 -10.63 -12.11 21.80
N GLU A 129 -11.20 -13.32 21.88
CA GLU A 129 -10.99 -14.40 20.92
C GLU A 129 -12.26 -14.62 20.10
N LYS A 130 -12.23 -14.41 18.78
CA LYS A 130 -13.37 -14.59 17.87
C LYS A 130 -13.90 -16.02 17.89
N SER A 131 -13.03 -17.03 17.95
CA SER A 131 -13.39 -18.45 17.94
C SER A 131 -14.29 -18.87 19.13
N THR A 132 -14.13 -18.23 20.26
CA THR A 132 -14.91 -18.51 21.48
C THR A 132 -15.97 -17.45 21.76
N GLY A 133 -15.85 -16.26 21.16
CA GLY A 133 -16.68 -15.09 21.45
C GLY A 133 -16.47 -14.55 22.87
N LYS A 134 -15.34 -14.85 23.51
CA LYS A 134 -15.09 -14.50 24.91
C LYS A 134 -13.93 -13.54 25.05
N THR A 135 -14.04 -12.68 26.07
CA THR A 135 -12.96 -11.79 26.53
C THR A 135 -12.30 -12.41 27.76
N LYS A 136 -10.97 -12.48 27.76
CA LYS A 136 -10.13 -12.95 28.88
C LYS A 136 -9.29 -11.79 29.38
N TRP A 137 -9.28 -11.57 30.70
CA TRP A 137 -8.32 -10.68 31.34
C TRP A 137 -6.94 -11.32 31.37
N LEU A 138 -5.92 -10.58 30.96
CA LEU A 138 -4.52 -11.05 30.87
C LEU A 138 -3.68 -10.61 32.07
N GLY A 139 -4.22 -9.72 32.91
CA GLY A 139 -3.48 -9.12 34.02
C GLY A 139 -3.03 -7.69 33.74
N THR A 140 -2.28 -7.16 34.71
CA THR A 140 -1.64 -5.85 34.65
C THR A 140 -0.25 -6.00 34.04
N ALA A 141 0.11 -5.13 33.10
CA ALA A 141 1.43 -5.13 32.46
C ALA A 141 1.93 -3.70 32.26
N GLU A 142 3.26 -3.55 32.13
CA GLU A 142 3.88 -2.29 31.73
C GLU A 142 3.56 -1.98 30.28
N GLU A 143 3.57 -3.02 29.44
CA GLU A 143 3.30 -2.96 28.01
C GLU A 143 2.70 -4.28 27.54
N ALA A 144 1.80 -4.22 26.59
CA ALA A 144 1.35 -5.38 25.85
C ALA A 144 1.28 -5.08 24.34
N LYS A 145 1.58 -6.07 23.54
CA LYS A 145 1.57 -5.96 22.08
C LYS A 145 0.81 -7.13 21.48
N LEU A 146 -0.07 -6.82 20.53
CA LEU A 146 -0.63 -7.80 19.60
C LEU A 146 0.23 -7.81 18.34
N THR A 147 0.87 -8.95 18.07
CA THR A 147 1.76 -9.10 16.92
C THR A 147 0.97 -9.24 15.61
N ARG A 148 1.65 -9.04 14.47
CA ARG A 148 1.09 -9.23 13.11
C ARG A 148 0.51 -10.63 12.89
N ASN A 149 0.97 -11.62 13.64
CA ASN A 149 0.54 -13.02 13.56
C ASN A 149 -0.49 -13.37 14.65
N GLY A 150 -0.98 -12.36 15.39
CA GLY A 150 -2.03 -12.53 16.38
C GLY A 150 -1.57 -13.07 17.73
N GLN A 151 -0.26 -13.17 18.01
CA GLN A 151 0.24 -13.47 19.33
C GLN A 151 0.16 -12.24 20.23
N VAL A 152 -0.05 -12.45 21.52
CA VAL A 152 0.04 -11.40 22.53
C VAL A 152 1.34 -11.55 23.30
N ILE A 153 2.12 -10.46 23.36
CA ILE A 153 3.33 -10.36 24.18
C ILE A 153 3.04 -9.37 25.29
N LEU A 154 3.25 -9.79 26.55
CA LEU A 154 3.26 -8.91 27.72
C LEU A 154 4.69 -8.61 28.15
N LYS A 155 4.91 -7.41 28.69
CA LYS A 155 6.19 -7.01 29.28
C LYS A 155 5.96 -6.53 30.72
N ASN A 156 6.70 -7.12 31.66
CA ASN A 156 6.73 -6.73 33.05
C ASN A 156 8.16 -6.83 33.59
N GLN A 157 8.62 -5.81 34.31
CA GLN A 157 9.94 -5.76 34.97
C GLN A 157 11.10 -6.15 34.02
N GLY A 158 11.00 -5.72 32.76
CA GLY A 158 11.99 -6.01 31.74
C GLY A 158 11.96 -7.44 31.16
N GLN A 159 11.05 -8.30 31.63
CA GLN A 159 10.83 -9.66 31.11
C GLN A 159 9.61 -9.70 30.20
N TYR A 160 9.63 -10.60 29.23
CA TYR A 160 8.54 -10.81 28.27
C TYR A 160 7.81 -12.13 28.53
N PHE A 161 6.52 -12.16 28.23
CA PHE A 161 5.64 -13.31 28.47
C PHE A 161 4.71 -13.54 27.28
N LEU A 162 4.32 -14.81 27.06
CA LEU A 162 3.30 -15.21 26.11
C LEU A 162 2.05 -15.72 26.83
N PRO A 163 1.10 -14.86 27.22
CA PRO A 163 0.00 -15.21 28.13
C PRO A 163 -1.02 -16.18 27.52
N LEU A 164 -0.95 -16.42 26.21
CA LEU A 164 -1.83 -17.33 25.46
C LEU A 164 -1.14 -18.63 25.03
N SER A 165 0.13 -18.82 25.39
CA SER A 165 0.86 -20.06 25.15
C SER A 165 0.46 -21.16 26.12
N SER A 166 0.96 -22.38 25.90
CA SER A 166 0.82 -23.50 26.83
C SER A 166 1.58 -23.30 28.14
N THR A 167 2.52 -22.36 28.19
CA THR A 167 3.36 -22.01 29.35
C THR A 167 3.33 -20.51 29.61
N PRO A 168 2.17 -19.95 30.05
CA PRO A 168 1.98 -18.51 30.17
C PRO A 168 2.87 -17.84 31.23
N GLU A 169 3.35 -18.60 32.22
CA GLU A 169 4.24 -18.12 33.30
C GLU A 169 5.72 -18.08 32.88
N LYS A 170 6.06 -18.64 31.71
CA LYS A 170 7.42 -18.63 31.21
C LYS A 170 7.85 -17.21 30.83
N SER A 171 9.00 -16.79 31.36
CA SER A 171 9.59 -15.49 31.03
C SER A 171 10.73 -15.62 30.03
N TYR A 172 10.90 -14.58 29.23
CA TYR A 172 11.94 -14.44 28.21
C TYR A 172 12.71 -13.14 28.44
N GLU A 173 14.02 -13.15 28.18
CA GLU A 173 14.83 -11.93 28.17
C GLU A 173 14.47 -11.03 26.95
N LEU A 174 14.07 -11.65 25.85
CA LEU A 174 13.64 -10.99 24.63
C LEU A 174 12.56 -11.82 23.92
N LEU A 175 11.52 -11.15 23.45
CA LEU A 175 10.59 -11.65 22.43
C LEU A 175 10.48 -10.56 21.35
N GLN A 176 11.02 -10.83 20.19
CA GLN A 176 11.06 -9.85 19.11
C GLN A 176 10.27 -10.35 17.90
N GLU A 177 9.28 -9.54 17.51
CA GLU A 177 8.59 -9.69 16.25
C GLU A 177 9.46 -9.18 15.10
N ASN A 178 9.43 -9.88 13.99
CA ASN A 178 10.05 -9.49 12.72
C ASN A 178 9.06 -9.72 11.57
N GLN A 179 9.51 -9.75 10.32
CA GLN A 179 8.63 -9.98 9.18
C GLN A 179 8.36 -11.46 8.86
N SER A 180 8.88 -12.39 9.68
CA SER A 180 8.61 -13.83 9.57
C SER A 180 7.32 -14.23 10.30
N ASN A 181 6.98 -15.53 10.23
CA ASN A 181 5.92 -16.14 11.00
C ASN A 181 6.32 -16.53 12.44
N PHE A 182 7.54 -16.23 12.85
CA PHE A 182 8.11 -16.64 14.14
C PHE A 182 8.54 -15.44 14.98
N LEU A 183 8.49 -15.60 16.30
CA LEU A 183 9.15 -14.68 17.23
C LEU A 183 10.59 -15.15 17.46
N LEU A 184 11.52 -14.22 17.42
CA LEU A 184 12.86 -14.43 17.93
C LEU A 184 12.79 -14.33 19.45
N ALA A 185 13.19 -15.39 20.13
CA ALA A 185 13.20 -15.49 21.58
C ALA A 185 14.62 -15.60 22.12
N LYS A 186 14.88 -14.97 23.28
CA LYS A 186 16.13 -15.11 24.00
C LYS A 186 15.86 -15.53 25.42
N GLU A 187 16.58 -16.54 25.88
CA GLU A 187 16.70 -16.98 27.27
C GLU A 187 18.16 -16.96 27.72
N ALA A 188 18.41 -17.31 28.98
CA ALA A 188 19.78 -17.41 29.50
C ALA A 188 20.65 -18.43 28.74
N SER A 189 20.04 -19.46 28.14
CA SER A 189 20.71 -20.48 27.33
C SER A 189 21.08 -20.03 25.91
N GLY A 190 20.47 -18.95 25.39
CA GLY A 190 20.72 -18.46 24.03
C GLY A 190 19.47 -17.99 23.31
N TYR A 191 19.60 -17.88 21.98
CA TYR A 191 18.54 -17.48 21.06
C TYR A 191 17.85 -18.68 20.41
N GLY A 192 16.55 -18.57 20.24
CA GLY A 192 15.71 -19.55 19.54
C GLY A 192 14.55 -18.91 18.81
N LEU A 193 13.67 -19.73 18.22
CA LEU A 193 12.48 -19.32 17.48
C LEU A 193 11.23 -19.96 18.04
N ILE A 194 10.17 -19.16 18.20
CA ILE A 194 8.86 -19.57 18.70
C ILE A 194 7.81 -19.38 17.61
N ASN A 195 6.98 -20.41 17.36
CA ASN A 195 5.85 -20.34 16.43
C ASN A 195 4.63 -19.61 17.00
N GLN A 196 3.56 -19.50 16.21
CA GLN A 196 2.32 -18.82 16.63
C GLN A 196 1.62 -19.47 17.84
N ALA A 197 1.81 -20.76 18.07
CA ALA A 197 1.25 -21.48 19.23
C ALA A 197 2.05 -21.24 20.52
N GLY A 198 3.20 -20.55 20.45
CA GLY A 198 4.07 -20.32 21.60
C GLY A 198 5.06 -21.47 21.86
N ASN A 199 5.22 -22.40 20.91
CA ASN A 199 6.16 -23.50 21.01
C ASN A 199 7.47 -23.20 20.29
N TYR A 200 8.59 -23.67 20.84
CA TYR A 200 9.87 -23.59 20.16
C TYR A 200 9.86 -24.46 18.90
N VAL A 201 10.30 -23.86 17.79
CA VAL A 201 10.65 -24.54 16.55
C VAL A 201 12.18 -24.61 16.37
N LEU A 202 12.90 -23.77 17.11
CA LEU A 202 14.34 -23.81 17.32
C LEU A 202 14.59 -23.55 18.80
N ASP A 203 15.19 -24.49 19.50
CA ASP A 203 15.54 -24.36 20.91
C ASP A 203 16.47 -23.17 21.14
N PRO A 204 16.42 -22.50 22.31
CA PRO A 204 17.21 -21.30 22.60
C PRO A 204 18.64 -21.67 23.00
N VAL A 205 19.43 -22.13 22.02
CA VAL A 205 20.81 -22.62 22.23
C VAL A 205 21.87 -21.81 21.46
N LEU A 206 21.45 -20.95 20.53
CA LEU A 206 22.40 -20.20 19.71
C LEU A 206 22.97 -18.98 20.43
N ASP A 207 24.26 -18.70 20.23
CA ASP A 207 24.92 -17.50 20.74
C ASP A 207 24.36 -16.22 20.11
N GLN A 208 24.01 -16.29 18.82
CA GLN A 208 23.43 -15.20 18.06
C GLN A 208 22.40 -15.73 17.05
N LEU A 209 21.36 -14.97 16.83
CA LEU A 209 20.32 -15.25 15.82
C LEU A 209 19.74 -13.93 15.32
N GLU A 210 19.78 -13.71 14.03
CA GLU A 210 19.31 -12.52 13.36
C GLU A 210 18.34 -12.88 12.23
N TYR A 211 17.22 -12.16 12.15
CA TYR A 211 16.31 -12.25 11.03
C TYR A 211 16.94 -11.72 9.75
N THR A 212 16.78 -12.43 8.65
CA THR A 212 17.24 -12.01 7.34
C THR A 212 16.07 -11.62 6.44
N ARG A 213 15.26 -12.60 6.00
CA ARG A 213 14.12 -12.37 5.10
C ARG A 213 13.15 -13.56 5.14
N GLY A 214 11.84 -13.30 4.94
CA GLY A 214 10.82 -14.37 4.95
C GLY A 214 10.83 -15.12 6.28
N ASP A 215 11.04 -16.41 6.28
CA ASP A 215 11.19 -17.23 7.48
C ASP A 215 12.65 -17.65 7.71
N ASN A 216 13.62 -16.91 7.15
CA ASN A 216 15.04 -17.22 7.21
C ASN A 216 15.79 -16.37 8.22
N TYR A 217 16.80 -17.00 8.81
CA TYR A 217 17.63 -16.45 9.88
C TYR A 217 19.10 -16.78 9.66
N PHE A 218 19.95 -15.89 10.13
CA PHE A 218 21.38 -16.08 10.21
C PHE A 218 21.77 -16.26 11.67
N GLY A 219 22.32 -17.41 12.00
CA GLY A 219 22.70 -17.81 13.35
C GLY A 219 24.20 -18.03 13.48
N PHE A 220 24.67 -17.99 14.73
CA PHE A 220 26.03 -18.35 15.12
C PHE A 220 25.97 -19.15 16.42
N ASP A 221 26.74 -20.24 16.47
CA ASP A 221 26.86 -21.11 17.63
C ASP A 221 28.33 -21.56 17.78
N GLU A 222 28.95 -21.21 18.91
CA GLU A 222 30.36 -21.46 19.20
C GLU A 222 31.32 -20.99 18.08
N ASN A 223 31.53 -21.80 17.05
CA ASN A 223 32.46 -21.52 15.94
C ASN A 223 31.77 -21.71 14.57
N GLN A 224 30.47 -21.91 14.55
CA GLN A 224 29.74 -22.27 13.34
C GLN A 224 28.69 -21.22 12.97
N TYR A 225 28.72 -20.78 11.73
CA TYR A 225 27.70 -19.94 11.14
C TYR A 225 26.61 -20.80 10.53
N LEU A 226 25.34 -20.40 10.70
CA LEU A 226 24.17 -21.19 10.33
C LEU A 226 23.21 -20.33 9.51
N LEU A 227 22.75 -20.84 8.37
CA LEU A 227 21.53 -20.36 7.72
C LEU A 227 20.39 -21.25 8.12
N ILE A 228 19.35 -20.69 8.71
CA ILE A 228 18.25 -21.42 9.33
C ILE A 228 16.95 -20.94 8.71
N ARG A 229 16.09 -21.88 8.37
CA ARG A 229 14.71 -21.59 7.96
C ARG A 229 13.74 -22.15 8.97
N GLY A 230 12.80 -21.30 9.43
CA GLY A 230 11.71 -21.69 10.29
C GLY A 230 10.60 -22.40 9.49
N PHE A 231 10.03 -23.45 10.08
CA PHE A 231 8.82 -24.13 9.64
C PHE A 231 7.91 -24.30 10.85
N GLU A 232 6.63 -24.56 10.63
CA GLU A 232 5.62 -24.56 11.69
C GLU A 232 5.93 -25.54 12.85
N GLU A 233 6.51 -26.69 12.54
CA GLU A 233 6.84 -27.72 13.53
C GLU A 233 8.30 -27.66 14.02
N SER A 234 9.25 -27.28 13.15
CA SER A 234 10.69 -27.23 13.48
C SER A 234 11.45 -26.32 12.54
N ALA A 235 12.54 -25.71 13.00
CA ALA A 235 13.48 -25.03 12.14
C ALA A 235 14.49 -26.01 11.52
N GLN A 236 14.99 -25.68 10.34
CA GLN A 236 15.98 -26.48 9.62
C GLN A 236 17.20 -25.64 9.28
N VAL A 237 18.39 -26.20 9.54
CA VAL A 237 19.66 -25.63 9.06
C VAL A 237 19.78 -25.93 7.56
N ARG A 238 19.77 -24.90 6.73
CA ARG A 238 19.88 -24.99 5.26
C ARG A 238 21.34 -24.96 4.81
N TYR A 239 22.17 -24.28 5.56
CA TYR A 239 23.61 -24.18 5.31
C TYR A 239 24.36 -23.97 6.63
N ASN A 240 25.55 -24.54 6.74
CA ASN A 240 26.45 -24.31 7.87
C ASN A 240 27.89 -24.20 7.42
N SER A 241 28.67 -23.42 8.14
CA SER A 241 30.10 -23.25 7.85
C SER A 241 30.91 -22.86 9.09
N TYR A 242 32.13 -23.38 9.17
CA TYR A 242 33.15 -22.91 10.11
C TYR A 242 33.98 -21.72 9.57
N HIS A 243 33.73 -21.33 8.32
CA HIS A 243 34.39 -20.17 7.72
C HIS A 243 33.61 -18.90 8.04
N LYS A 244 34.37 -17.77 8.12
CA LYS A 244 33.76 -16.49 8.42
C LYS A 244 32.71 -16.12 7.37
N ILE A 245 31.47 -15.85 7.83
CA ILE A 245 30.41 -15.26 7.04
C ILE A 245 30.16 -13.84 7.56
N THR A 246 30.04 -12.87 6.66
CA THR A 246 29.62 -11.50 6.95
C THR A 246 28.30 -11.19 6.27
N LYS A 247 27.49 -10.38 6.90
CA LYS A 247 26.28 -9.82 6.30
C LYS A 247 26.60 -8.42 5.79
N GLU A 248 26.39 -8.21 4.49
CA GLU A 248 26.52 -6.92 3.83
C GLU A 248 25.20 -6.61 3.11
N ASP A 249 24.44 -5.64 3.63
CA ASP A 249 23.05 -5.38 3.26
C ASP A 249 22.19 -6.65 3.39
N ASP A 250 21.62 -7.13 2.28
CA ASP A 250 20.80 -8.35 2.23
C ASP A 250 21.61 -9.61 1.82
N LEU A 251 22.94 -9.49 1.68
CA LEU A 251 23.80 -10.57 1.21
C LEU A 251 24.61 -11.17 2.35
N LEU A 252 24.81 -12.47 2.29
CA LEU A 252 25.73 -13.20 3.16
C LEU A 252 26.95 -13.63 2.35
N LEU A 253 28.13 -13.19 2.79
CA LEU A 253 29.40 -13.40 2.10
C LEU A 253 30.32 -14.30 2.92
N GLU A 254 30.72 -15.44 2.36
CA GLU A 254 31.63 -16.39 3.02
C GLU A 254 33.06 -16.24 2.53
N TYR A 255 33.98 -16.16 3.51
CA TYR A 255 35.40 -15.98 3.28
C TYR A 255 36.17 -17.24 3.67
N ILE A 256 36.71 -17.96 2.68
CA ILE A 256 37.53 -19.15 2.88
C ILE A 256 39.00 -18.73 2.84
N HIS A 257 39.76 -19.03 3.89
CA HIS A 257 41.16 -18.57 4.06
C HIS A 257 41.35 -17.06 3.85
N GLY A 258 40.37 -16.26 4.35
CA GLY A 258 40.37 -14.80 4.26
C GLY A 258 40.08 -14.23 2.88
N LYS A 259 39.68 -15.06 1.90
CA LYS A 259 39.31 -14.63 0.56
C LYS A 259 37.82 -14.87 0.33
N LEU A 260 37.14 -13.88 -0.25
CA LEU A 260 35.75 -14.00 -0.65
C LEU A 260 35.59 -15.18 -1.62
N ARG A 261 34.73 -16.11 -1.28
CA ARG A 261 34.56 -17.37 -2.00
C ARG A 261 33.13 -17.65 -2.40
N ARG A 262 32.17 -17.35 -1.51
CA ARG A 262 30.77 -17.67 -1.75
C ARG A 262 29.88 -16.50 -1.46
N VAL A 263 28.82 -16.40 -2.25
CA VAL A 263 27.62 -15.60 -1.98
C VAL A 263 26.52 -16.56 -1.60
N LEU A 264 25.89 -16.30 -0.45
CA LEU A 264 24.86 -17.18 0.11
C LEU A 264 23.51 -16.46 0.08
N GLU A 265 22.45 -17.22 -0.12
CA GLU A 265 21.06 -16.83 0.01
C GLU A 265 20.30 -17.83 0.88
N GLU A 266 18.99 -17.67 0.93
CA GLU A 266 18.06 -18.41 1.82
C GLU A 266 18.19 -19.93 1.74
N GLU A 267 18.48 -20.47 0.58
CA GLU A 267 18.62 -21.92 0.34
C GLU A 267 20.08 -22.41 0.42
N GLY A 268 21.02 -21.53 0.72
CA GLY A 268 22.44 -21.84 0.84
C GLY A 268 23.30 -21.11 -0.19
N ILE A 269 24.15 -21.86 -0.93
CA ILE A 269 25.11 -21.28 -1.86
C ILE A 269 24.41 -20.81 -3.15
N LEU A 270 24.37 -19.48 -3.37
CA LEU A 270 23.95 -18.89 -4.64
C LEU A 270 25.08 -18.89 -5.67
N LEU A 271 26.31 -18.57 -5.22
CA LEU A 271 27.50 -18.55 -6.06
C LEU A 271 28.69 -19.08 -5.29
N ASP A 272 29.44 -20.00 -5.90
CA ASP A 272 30.76 -20.47 -5.45
C ASP A 272 31.75 -20.24 -6.58
N ALA A 273 32.64 -19.28 -6.42
CA ALA A 273 33.58 -18.90 -7.47
C ALA A 273 34.93 -18.49 -6.90
N LEU A 274 36.01 -18.82 -7.64
CA LEU A 274 37.36 -18.36 -7.36
C LEU A 274 37.60 -16.96 -7.93
N GLY A 275 38.37 -16.15 -7.21
CA GLY A 275 38.83 -14.86 -7.73
C GLY A 275 37.83 -13.73 -7.60
N MET A 276 36.74 -13.91 -6.83
CA MET A 276 35.86 -12.80 -6.45
C MET A 276 36.66 -11.81 -5.58
N GLU A 277 36.51 -10.52 -5.86
CA GLU A 277 37.15 -9.43 -5.14
C GLU A 277 36.16 -8.62 -4.32
N SER A 278 35.00 -8.34 -4.90
CA SER A 278 33.93 -7.62 -4.21
C SER A 278 32.56 -8.00 -4.73
N VAL A 279 31.57 -7.81 -3.85
CA VAL A 279 30.14 -7.90 -4.13
C VAL A 279 29.51 -6.57 -3.76
N THR A 280 28.71 -6.00 -4.62
CA THR A 280 28.00 -4.74 -4.37
C THR A 280 26.54 -4.90 -4.71
N SER A 281 25.66 -4.80 -3.72
CA SER A 281 24.20 -4.81 -3.94
C SER A 281 23.79 -3.60 -4.75
N ILE A 282 22.91 -3.81 -5.74
CA ILE A 282 22.30 -2.73 -6.53
C ILE A 282 20.78 -2.70 -6.39
N GLY A 283 20.28 -3.51 -5.48
CA GLY A 283 18.86 -3.64 -5.16
C GLY A 283 18.56 -4.99 -4.51
N PRO A 284 17.32 -5.25 -4.14
CA PRO A 284 16.95 -6.43 -3.35
C PRO A 284 17.18 -7.76 -4.06
N ASP A 285 17.35 -7.75 -5.37
CA ASP A 285 17.36 -8.97 -6.19
C ASP A 285 18.56 -9.07 -7.14
N ALA A 286 19.54 -8.15 -7.02
CA ALA A 286 20.69 -8.17 -7.91
C ALA A 286 21.94 -7.52 -7.28
N SER A 287 23.12 -8.07 -7.64
CA SER A 287 24.42 -7.61 -7.16
C SER A 287 25.47 -7.64 -8.25
N ASN A 288 26.31 -6.61 -8.28
CA ASN A 288 27.51 -6.59 -9.10
C ASN A 288 28.59 -7.43 -8.41
N ILE A 289 29.15 -8.40 -9.11
CA ILE A 289 30.25 -9.24 -8.66
C ILE A 289 31.50 -8.89 -9.48
N ARG A 290 32.54 -8.38 -8.81
CA ARG A 290 33.82 -8.09 -9.43
C ARG A 290 34.79 -9.24 -9.22
N PHE A 291 35.42 -9.64 -10.29
CA PHE A 291 36.49 -10.64 -10.31
C PHE A 291 37.82 -10.01 -10.64
N ARG A 292 38.90 -10.78 -10.45
CA ARG A 292 40.25 -10.45 -10.92
C ARG A 292 40.20 -10.06 -12.41
N GLU A 293 41.23 -9.35 -12.87
CA GLU A 293 41.36 -8.82 -14.24
C GLU A 293 40.22 -7.82 -14.58
N ASN A 294 39.66 -7.19 -13.55
CA ASN A 294 38.61 -6.18 -13.66
C ASN A 294 37.35 -6.65 -14.40
N LYS A 295 37.03 -7.94 -14.31
CA LYS A 295 35.81 -8.50 -14.88
C LYS A 295 34.63 -8.27 -13.96
N LEU A 296 33.52 -7.78 -14.50
CA LEU A 296 32.29 -7.53 -13.76
C LEU A 296 31.15 -8.36 -14.36
N GLY A 297 30.35 -8.95 -13.48
CA GLY A 297 29.09 -9.58 -13.80
C GLY A 297 27.96 -9.06 -12.94
N LEU A 298 26.73 -9.31 -13.35
CA LEU A 298 25.50 -9.03 -12.59
C LEU A 298 24.88 -10.36 -12.17
N LEU A 299 24.84 -10.61 -10.88
CA LEU A 299 24.23 -11.81 -10.29
C LEU A 299 22.82 -11.46 -9.81
N GLY A 300 21.82 -12.25 -10.22
CA GLY A 300 20.46 -12.21 -9.71
C GLY A 300 20.18 -13.41 -8.81
N LYS A 301 18.99 -13.49 -8.20
CA LYS A 301 18.59 -14.60 -7.30
C LYS A 301 18.65 -16.00 -7.89
N LYS A 302 18.57 -16.14 -9.20
CA LYS A 302 18.56 -17.44 -9.89
C LYS A 302 19.84 -17.72 -10.67
N GLY A 303 20.90 -16.92 -10.46
CA GLY A 303 22.13 -17.00 -11.19
C GLY A 303 22.45 -15.72 -11.99
N TRP A 304 23.37 -15.84 -12.93
CA TRP A 304 23.86 -14.70 -13.70
C TRP A 304 22.78 -14.07 -14.58
N LEU A 305 22.54 -12.79 -14.39
CA LEU A 305 21.83 -11.92 -15.34
C LEU A 305 22.77 -11.44 -16.45
N VAL A 306 24.03 -11.09 -16.06
CA VAL A 306 25.13 -10.80 -16.98
C VAL A 306 26.35 -11.57 -16.50
N VAL A 307 26.92 -12.45 -17.33
CA VAL A 307 28.11 -13.23 -16.95
C VAL A 307 29.33 -12.30 -16.77
N PRO A 308 30.33 -12.65 -15.92
CA PRO A 308 31.44 -11.77 -15.59
C PRO A 308 32.51 -11.70 -16.70
N ASN A 309 32.11 -11.25 -17.89
CA ASN A 309 32.99 -11.02 -19.04
C ASN A 309 33.22 -9.54 -19.34
N SER A 310 32.42 -8.65 -18.75
CA SER A 310 32.47 -7.23 -19.05
C SER A 310 33.58 -6.52 -18.27
N ASP A 311 34.17 -5.51 -18.91
CA ASP A 311 35.07 -4.54 -18.32
C ASP A 311 34.34 -3.27 -17.81
N ALA A 312 33.05 -3.37 -17.58
CA ALA A 312 32.24 -2.32 -16.99
C ALA A 312 32.64 -2.01 -15.55
N GLU A 313 32.38 -0.78 -15.11
CA GLU A 313 32.56 -0.33 -13.75
C GLU A 313 31.33 -0.61 -12.89
N TRP A 314 30.15 -0.62 -13.53
CA TRP A 314 28.85 -0.90 -12.94
C TRP A 314 27.90 -1.46 -13.99
N ILE A 315 27.01 -2.37 -13.59
CA ILE A 315 25.94 -2.95 -14.42
C ILE A 315 24.64 -2.84 -13.65
N GLY A 316 23.62 -2.24 -14.23
CA GLY A 316 22.27 -2.13 -13.68
C GLY A 316 21.35 -3.25 -14.12
N VAL A 317 20.23 -3.40 -13.42
CA VAL A 317 19.16 -4.30 -13.84
C VAL A 317 18.58 -3.80 -15.15
N GLY A 318 18.57 -4.65 -16.15
CA GLY A 318 18.06 -4.38 -17.48
C GLY A 318 16.72 -5.05 -17.73
N SER A 319 16.22 -4.82 -18.93
CA SER A 319 15.04 -5.49 -19.48
C SER A 319 15.27 -5.76 -20.97
N GLU A 320 14.44 -6.62 -21.54
CA GLU A 320 14.51 -6.98 -22.99
C GLU A 320 15.89 -7.50 -23.43
N GLY A 321 16.67 -8.08 -22.48
CA GLY A 321 18.00 -8.64 -22.73
C GLY A 321 19.12 -7.61 -22.81
N LEU A 322 18.85 -6.34 -22.51
CA LEU A 322 19.82 -5.26 -22.48
C LEU A 322 19.96 -4.67 -21.07
N PHE A 323 21.19 -4.58 -20.60
CA PHE A 323 21.56 -4.16 -19.25
C PHE A 323 22.33 -2.85 -19.31
N PRO A 324 21.85 -1.77 -18.69
CA PRO A 324 22.58 -0.51 -18.64
C PRO A 324 23.89 -0.72 -17.89
N ALA A 325 25.00 -0.23 -18.44
CA ALA A 325 26.30 -0.40 -17.85
C ALA A 325 27.17 0.86 -18.02
N LEU A 326 28.01 1.11 -17.00
CA LEU A 326 28.89 2.26 -16.93
C LEU A 326 30.34 1.85 -17.25
N LYS A 327 31.03 2.65 -18.05
CA LYS A 327 32.46 2.57 -18.29
C LYS A 327 33.03 3.95 -18.61
N ASN A 328 34.12 4.34 -17.95
CA ASN A 328 34.79 5.63 -18.15
C ASN A 328 33.83 6.84 -18.06
N GLY A 329 32.90 6.79 -17.06
CA GLY A 329 31.92 7.84 -16.84
C GLY A 329 30.82 7.95 -17.91
N LYS A 330 30.70 6.96 -18.83
CA LYS A 330 29.67 6.89 -19.86
C LYS A 330 28.87 5.60 -19.74
N TYR A 331 27.57 5.71 -20.04
CA TYR A 331 26.66 4.58 -20.08
C TYR A 331 26.46 4.05 -21.50
N GLY A 332 26.29 2.76 -21.60
CA GLY A 332 25.89 2.00 -22.75
C GLY A 332 25.06 0.78 -22.28
N TYR A 333 24.97 -0.25 -23.11
CA TYR A 333 24.23 -1.47 -22.77
C TYR A 333 25.01 -2.73 -23.12
N LEU A 334 24.96 -3.68 -22.19
CA LEU A 334 25.48 -5.03 -22.34
C LEU A 334 24.35 -6.01 -22.63
N ASP A 335 24.69 -7.11 -23.30
CA ASP A 335 23.85 -8.31 -23.32
C ASP A 335 24.15 -9.22 -22.09
N ALA A 336 23.41 -10.31 -21.95
CA ALA A 336 23.61 -11.30 -20.88
C ALA A 336 24.99 -12.00 -20.95
N ALA A 337 25.65 -12.02 -22.12
CA ALA A 337 27.00 -12.55 -22.27
C ALA A 337 28.11 -11.55 -21.84
N GLY A 338 27.73 -10.36 -21.40
CA GLY A 338 28.65 -9.29 -20.98
C GLY A 338 29.30 -8.56 -22.15
N LYS A 339 28.74 -8.66 -23.35
CA LYS A 339 29.21 -7.97 -24.55
C LYS A 339 28.47 -6.64 -24.71
N TRP A 340 29.22 -5.56 -25.04
CA TRP A 340 28.63 -4.28 -25.39
C TRP A 340 27.84 -4.39 -26.69
N ILE A 341 26.53 -4.20 -26.59
CA ILE A 341 25.62 -4.05 -27.76
C ILE A 341 25.56 -2.58 -28.15
N ILE A 342 25.43 -1.70 -27.18
CA ILE A 342 25.51 -0.25 -27.39
C ILE A 342 26.75 0.23 -26.60
N PRO A 343 27.79 0.71 -27.30
CA PRO A 343 29.02 1.19 -26.64
C PRO A 343 28.75 2.35 -25.67
N PRO A 344 29.58 2.49 -24.60
CA PRO A 344 29.43 3.59 -23.64
C PRO A 344 29.64 4.94 -24.31
N SER A 345 28.58 5.71 -24.45
CA SER A 345 28.59 7.01 -25.12
C SER A 345 27.72 8.07 -24.48
N PHE A 346 26.78 7.66 -23.63
CA PHE A 346 25.78 8.52 -23.03
C PHE A 346 26.15 8.94 -21.61
N LEU A 347 25.63 10.09 -21.14
CA LEU A 347 25.80 10.54 -19.76
C LEU A 347 24.89 9.78 -18.80
N GLU A 348 23.71 9.42 -19.25
CA GLU A 348 22.74 8.59 -18.56
C GLU A 348 21.89 7.81 -19.57
N VAL A 349 21.33 6.70 -19.13
CA VAL A 349 20.38 5.89 -19.92
C VAL A 349 19.27 5.35 -19.04
N GLY A 350 18.09 5.11 -19.63
CA GLY A 350 16.98 4.40 -19.00
C GLY A 350 17.10 2.89 -19.15
N THR A 351 16.07 2.15 -18.75
CA THR A 351 15.87 0.74 -19.12
C THR A 351 15.01 0.65 -20.38
N PHE A 352 15.25 -0.37 -21.18
CA PHE A 352 14.40 -0.63 -22.35
C PHE A 352 13.00 -1.07 -21.93
N SER A 353 12.00 -0.55 -22.62
CA SER A 353 10.60 -1.00 -22.54
C SER A 353 9.94 -0.70 -23.87
N ASP A 354 9.17 -1.63 -24.40
CA ASP A 354 8.54 -1.51 -25.73
C ASP A 354 9.58 -1.23 -26.85
N LYS A 355 10.78 -1.80 -26.73
CA LYS A 355 11.92 -1.63 -27.64
C LYS A 355 12.43 -0.18 -27.72
N VAL A 356 12.23 0.61 -26.70
CA VAL A 356 12.70 1.99 -26.60
C VAL A 356 13.34 2.23 -25.24
N SER A 357 14.43 2.99 -25.23
CA SER A 357 14.99 3.54 -24.00
C SER A 357 15.26 5.03 -24.17
N SER A 358 15.37 5.73 -23.05
CA SER A 358 15.83 7.12 -23.03
C SER A 358 17.34 7.18 -22.84
N TYR A 359 17.97 8.17 -23.46
CA TYR A 359 19.38 8.51 -23.24
C TYR A 359 19.53 9.99 -22.95
N ARG A 360 20.55 10.36 -22.21
CA ARG A 360 20.92 11.76 -21.95
C ARG A 360 22.27 12.08 -22.57
N ASN A 361 22.28 13.15 -23.36
CA ASN A 361 23.49 13.82 -23.80
C ASN A 361 23.46 15.26 -23.29
N ASN A 362 24.57 15.74 -22.75
CA ASN A 362 24.64 17.05 -22.08
C ASN A 362 23.55 17.18 -21.01
N SER A 363 22.64 18.13 -21.16
CA SER A 363 21.55 18.40 -20.21
C SER A 363 20.20 17.85 -20.64
N THR A 364 20.10 17.25 -21.83
CA THR A 364 18.81 16.88 -22.41
C THR A 364 18.70 15.39 -22.73
N TRP A 365 17.45 14.91 -22.74
CA TRP A 365 17.08 13.53 -23.00
C TRP A 365 16.49 13.33 -24.38
N GLY A 366 16.86 12.22 -25.03
CA GLY A 366 16.32 11.70 -26.25
C GLY A 366 15.95 10.22 -26.14
N THR A 367 15.65 9.56 -27.24
CA THR A 367 15.24 8.15 -27.28
C THR A 367 16.06 7.33 -28.28
N ILE A 368 16.32 6.07 -27.91
CA ILE A 368 17.07 5.10 -28.76
C ILE A 368 16.34 3.77 -28.84
N ASN A 369 16.61 3.03 -29.89
CA ASN A 369 16.19 1.64 -30.05
C ASN A 369 17.26 0.64 -29.53
N PRO A 370 16.98 -0.68 -29.49
CA PRO A 370 17.92 -1.69 -28.99
C PRO A 370 19.23 -1.81 -29.78
N GLU A 371 19.26 -1.37 -31.05
CA GLU A 371 20.45 -1.33 -31.89
C GLU A 371 21.29 -0.06 -31.64
N GLY A 372 20.86 0.82 -30.72
CA GLY A 372 21.54 2.08 -30.44
C GLY A 372 21.26 3.21 -31.42
N LYS A 373 20.31 3.03 -32.36
CA LYS A 373 19.89 4.09 -33.28
C LYS A 373 19.00 5.10 -32.54
N MET A 374 19.33 6.37 -32.67
CA MET A 374 18.51 7.46 -32.17
C MET A 374 17.16 7.49 -32.89
N LEU A 375 16.06 7.42 -32.10
CA LEU A 375 14.69 7.55 -32.58
C LEU A 375 14.23 9.01 -32.49
N ALA A 376 14.60 9.70 -31.40
CA ALA A 376 14.40 11.13 -31.21
C ALA A 376 15.66 11.79 -30.67
N GLU A 377 15.97 12.98 -31.21
CA GLU A 377 17.07 13.81 -30.70
C GLU A 377 16.81 14.28 -29.25
N ALA A 378 17.90 14.50 -28.50
CA ALA A 378 17.84 14.96 -27.14
C ALA A 378 17.39 16.43 -27.08
N LYS A 379 16.18 16.68 -26.58
CA LYS A 379 15.59 18.01 -26.38
C LYS A 379 14.82 18.16 -25.07
N TRP A 380 14.48 17.06 -24.43
CA TRP A 380 13.66 17.04 -23.22
C TRP A 380 14.51 17.21 -21.96
N ASP A 381 13.99 17.91 -20.96
CA ASP A 381 14.66 18.03 -19.65
C ASP A 381 14.68 16.68 -18.91
N LYS A 382 13.64 15.86 -19.12
CA LYS A 382 13.51 14.50 -18.58
C LYS A 382 12.57 13.67 -19.43
N ILE A 383 12.82 12.35 -19.49
CA ILE A 383 11.87 11.36 -20.04
C ILE A 383 11.71 10.26 -18.99
N LYS A 384 10.46 10.01 -18.57
CA LYS A 384 10.11 8.83 -17.75
C LYS A 384 9.97 7.62 -18.67
N GLY A 385 10.16 6.41 -18.12
CA GLY A 385 10.14 5.18 -18.91
C GLY A 385 8.89 5.00 -19.78
N PHE A 386 9.05 4.36 -20.92
CA PHE A 386 7.97 4.01 -21.85
C PHE A 386 7.08 2.90 -21.25
N SER A 387 5.81 2.93 -21.60
CA SER A 387 4.85 1.86 -21.33
C SER A 387 3.68 1.98 -22.29
N GLY A 388 3.38 0.91 -23.03
CA GLY A 388 2.36 0.94 -24.09
C GLY A 388 2.71 1.90 -25.23
N GLY A 389 4.01 2.10 -25.51
CA GLY A 389 4.48 2.99 -26.58
C GLY A 389 4.41 4.49 -26.26
N ILE A 390 4.10 4.88 -25.02
CA ILE A 390 4.01 6.28 -24.59
C ILE A 390 4.90 6.53 -23.37
N ALA A 391 5.59 7.67 -23.36
CA ALA A 391 6.34 8.19 -22.22
C ALA A 391 5.85 9.56 -21.78
N ILE A 392 6.10 9.92 -20.53
CA ILE A 392 5.93 11.28 -20.03
C ILE A 392 7.27 11.99 -20.15
N ALA A 393 7.32 13.06 -20.89
CA ALA A 393 8.50 13.93 -21.05
C ALA A 393 8.26 15.27 -20.35
N GLU A 394 9.33 15.89 -19.88
CA GLU A 394 9.32 17.20 -19.24
C GLU A 394 10.14 18.19 -20.07
N LEU A 395 9.62 19.38 -20.29
CA LEU A 395 10.30 20.46 -20.98
C LEU A 395 9.81 21.82 -20.42
N ALA A 396 10.74 22.65 -19.96
CA ALA A 396 10.46 23.97 -19.41
C ALA A 396 9.37 24.00 -18.33
N GLY A 397 9.39 23.00 -17.42
CA GLY A 397 8.45 22.89 -16.31
C GLY A 397 7.06 22.37 -16.68
N LYS A 398 6.82 22.00 -17.93
CA LYS A 398 5.59 21.36 -18.39
C LYS A 398 5.81 19.88 -18.73
N GLN A 399 4.75 19.11 -18.70
CA GLN A 399 4.76 17.69 -19.04
C GLN A 399 4.03 17.43 -20.35
N TYR A 400 4.52 16.42 -21.06
CA TYR A 400 4.05 16.03 -22.39
C TYR A 400 3.94 14.51 -22.48
N LEU A 401 2.97 14.01 -23.22
CA LEU A 401 2.93 12.62 -23.66
C LEU A 401 3.63 12.50 -25.00
N ILE A 402 4.64 11.64 -25.09
CA ILE A 402 5.44 11.43 -26.29
C ILE A 402 5.47 9.97 -26.73
N SER A 403 5.53 9.76 -28.02
CA SER A 403 5.81 8.48 -28.69
C SER A 403 7.33 8.22 -28.79
N PRO A 404 7.77 7.00 -29.15
CA PRO A 404 9.19 6.65 -29.30
C PRO A 404 10.03 7.58 -30.14
N ASN A 405 9.47 8.13 -31.20
CA ASN A 405 10.14 9.07 -32.11
C ASN A 405 10.05 10.54 -31.63
N GLY A 406 9.60 10.77 -30.41
CA GLY A 406 9.51 12.12 -29.80
C GLY A 406 8.34 12.97 -30.27
N ASN A 407 7.42 12.43 -31.08
CA ASN A 407 6.18 13.11 -31.43
C ASN A 407 5.22 13.17 -30.27
N LEU A 408 4.44 14.24 -30.19
CA LEU A 408 3.42 14.39 -29.15
C LEU A 408 2.26 13.39 -29.37
N ALA A 409 1.94 12.60 -28.34
CA ALA A 409 0.76 11.75 -28.35
C ALA A 409 -0.49 12.52 -27.92
N TYR A 410 -0.30 13.59 -27.13
CA TYR A 410 -1.30 14.60 -26.81
C TYR A 410 -0.73 15.99 -27.18
N PRO A 411 -1.47 16.85 -27.89
CA PRO A 411 -0.89 18.05 -28.55
C PRO A 411 -0.54 19.18 -27.57
N GLU A 412 -1.09 19.18 -26.36
CA GLU A 412 -0.96 20.30 -25.43
C GLU A 412 0.09 20.02 -24.34
N ALA A 413 0.73 21.08 -23.88
CA ALA A 413 1.55 21.09 -22.68
C ALA A 413 0.69 21.06 -21.42
N LEU A 414 1.02 20.20 -20.49
CA LEU A 414 0.25 19.95 -19.27
C LEU A 414 1.06 20.36 -18.02
N ASP A 415 0.37 20.73 -16.96
CA ASP A 415 1.00 21.04 -15.68
C ASP A 415 1.45 19.75 -14.98
N LYS A 416 0.63 18.70 -15.07
CA LYS A 416 0.90 17.41 -14.46
C LYS A 416 0.26 16.28 -15.25
N ILE A 417 0.97 15.17 -15.33
CA ILE A 417 0.49 13.91 -15.90
C ILE A 417 0.77 12.79 -14.90
N LEU A 418 -0.27 12.06 -14.51
CA LEU A 418 -0.17 10.88 -13.69
C LEU A 418 -0.64 9.66 -14.49
N ARG A 419 0.23 8.66 -14.66
CA ARG A 419 -0.16 7.36 -15.22
C ARG A 419 -0.86 6.53 -14.14
N LEU A 420 -2.08 6.11 -14.40
CA LEU A 420 -2.88 5.27 -13.52
C LEU A 420 -2.68 3.78 -13.82
N LYS A 421 -2.91 2.92 -12.83
CA LYS A 421 -2.79 1.45 -12.96
C LYS A 421 -3.77 0.88 -13.98
N GLU A 422 -4.93 1.51 -14.11
CA GLU A 422 -6.02 1.13 -15.00
C GLU A 422 -5.70 1.39 -16.50
N GLY A 423 -4.54 2.02 -16.78
CA GLY A 423 -4.08 2.32 -18.13
C GLY A 423 -4.54 3.68 -18.66
N TYR A 424 -4.95 4.59 -17.77
CA TYR A 424 -5.32 5.97 -18.10
C TYR A 424 -4.21 6.95 -17.72
N TYR A 425 -4.26 8.16 -18.30
CA TYR A 425 -3.50 9.31 -17.86
C TYR A 425 -4.45 10.35 -17.27
N LEU A 426 -4.34 10.58 -15.96
CA LEU A 426 -4.96 11.74 -15.31
C LEU A 426 -4.07 12.95 -15.60
N VAL A 427 -4.64 13.98 -16.21
CA VAL A 427 -3.92 15.17 -16.66
C VAL A 427 -4.48 16.41 -16.00
N GLU A 428 -3.59 17.36 -15.71
CA GLU A 428 -3.96 18.64 -15.09
C GLU A 428 -3.42 19.79 -15.93
N SER A 429 -4.25 20.82 -16.13
CA SER A 429 -3.87 22.09 -16.72
C SER A 429 -4.71 23.21 -16.12
N ASN A 430 -4.05 24.31 -15.69
CA ASN A 430 -4.68 25.48 -15.07
C ASN A 430 -5.62 25.13 -13.90
N GLY A 431 -5.22 24.16 -13.06
CA GLY A 431 -5.99 23.71 -11.90
C GLY A 431 -7.23 22.89 -12.22
N LYS A 432 -7.40 22.44 -13.47
CA LYS A 432 -8.47 21.54 -13.88
C LYS A 432 -7.89 20.20 -14.34
N SER A 433 -8.66 19.15 -14.09
CA SER A 433 -8.32 17.76 -14.42
C SER A 433 -9.07 17.27 -15.66
N GLY A 434 -8.41 16.41 -16.40
CA GLY A 434 -8.95 15.67 -17.54
C GLY A 434 -8.45 14.22 -17.52
N LEU A 435 -9.00 13.36 -18.36
CA LEU A 435 -8.62 11.97 -18.47
C LEU A 435 -8.35 11.59 -19.92
N LEU A 436 -7.19 10.96 -20.17
CA LEU A 436 -6.80 10.43 -21.46
C LEU A 436 -6.68 8.90 -21.36
N ASN A 437 -6.89 8.20 -22.47
CA ASN A 437 -6.65 6.76 -22.54
C ASN A 437 -5.14 6.45 -22.65
N SER A 438 -4.80 5.15 -22.71
CA SER A 438 -3.42 4.68 -22.82
C SER A 438 -2.65 5.16 -24.07
N LEU A 439 -3.36 5.62 -25.09
CA LEU A 439 -2.80 6.16 -26.33
C LEU A 439 -2.70 7.70 -26.34
N GLY A 440 -3.13 8.36 -25.25
CA GLY A 440 -3.15 9.82 -25.13
C GLY A 440 -4.40 10.48 -25.74
N ASN A 441 -5.42 9.71 -26.15
CA ASN A 441 -6.67 10.29 -26.66
C ASN A 441 -7.58 10.72 -25.50
N PRO A 442 -8.24 11.89 -25.58
CA PRO A 442 -9.15 12.37 -24.55
C PRO A 442 -10.35 11.43 -24.34
N ILE A 443 -10.64 11.11 -23.07
CA ILE A 443 -11.88 10.48 -22.60
C ILE A 443 -12.74 11.54 -21.91
N LEU A 444 -12.15 12.31 -21.01
CA LEU A 444 -12.79 13.43 -20.34
C LEU A 444 -12.00 14.71 -20.60
N PRO A 445 -12.69 15.84 -20.92
CA PRO A 445 -12.03 17.13 -21.14
C PRO A 445 -11.38 17.64 -19.87
N ILE A 446 -10.35 18.49 -20.00
CA ILE A 446 -9.68 19.16 -18.88
C ILE A 446 -10.58 20.30 -18.38
N SER A 447 -11.61 19.97 -17.61
CA SER A 447 -12.61 20.93 -17.13
C SER A 447 -13.16 20.62 -15.73
N PHE A 448 -12.77 19.50 -15.14
CA PHE A 448 -13.20 19.07 -13.82
C PHE A 448 -12.25 19.57 -12.73
N ASP A 449 -12.78 19.78 -11.53
CA ASP A 449 -11.96 20.10 -10.36
C ASP A 449 -11.22 18.86 -9.87
N GLN A 450 -11.87 17.70 -9.96
CA GLN A 450 -11.31 16.41 -9.57
C GLN A 450 -11.90 15.29 -10.42
N ILE A 451 -11.07 14.30 -10.73
CA ILE A 451 -11.47 13.03 -11.32
C ILE A 451 -10.87 11.92 -10.48
N LEU A 452 -11.72 11.02 -9.98
CA LEU A 452 -11.32 9.80 -9.30
C LEU A 452 -11.65 8.61 -10.20
N VAL A 453 -10.63 7.84 -10.53
CA VAL A 453 -10.77 6.60 -11.32
C VAL A 453 -10.81 5.43 -10.34
N GLU A 454 -12.01 4.97 -10.05
CA GLU A 454 -12.25 3.85 -9.14
C GLU A 454 -11.84 2.51 -9.78
N ASN A 455 -12.19 2.35 -11.05
CA ASN A 455 -11.78 1.21 -11.87
C ASN A 455 -11.85 1.57 -13.37
N LYS A 456 -11.92 0.53 -14.24
CA LYS A 456 -12.03 0.72 -15.67
C LYS A 456 -13.42 1.12 -16.17
N ASP A 457 -14.47 1.05 -15.34
CA ASP A 457 -15.85 1.17 -15.77
C ASP A 457 -16.49 2.52 -15.39
N PHE A 458 -16.06 3.10 -14.24
CA PHE A 458 -16.67 4.32 -13.70
C PHE A 458 -15.62 5.33 -13.23
N PHE A 459 -15.90 6.60 -13.50
CA PHE A 459 -15.15 7.76 -13.04
C PHE A 459 -16.05 8.66 -12.21
N ILE A 460 -15.66 8.93 -10.96
CA ILE A 460 -16.31 9.96 -10.16
C ILE A 460 -15.68 11.29 -10.56
N VAL A 461 -16.50 12.23 -10.98
CA VAL A 461 -16.06 13.56 -11.42
C VAL A 461 -16.68 14.64 -10.54
N THR A 462 -15.88 15.65 -10.20
CA THR A 462 -16.35 16.80 -9.40
C THR A 462 -16.11 18.08 -10.17
N LYS A 463 -17.09 18.95 -10.22
CA LYS A 463 -17.02 20.28 -10.81
C LYS A 463 -17.88 21.26 -10.02
N GLU A 464 -17.27 22.40 -9.63
CA GLU A 464 -17.95 23.46 -8.86
C GLU A 464 -18.58 22.93 -7.55
N GLY A 465 -17.88 21.96 -6.90
CA GLY A 465 -18.33 21.38 -5.64
C GLY A 465 -19.40 20.29 -5.79
N LEU A 466 -19.84 19.99 -7.01
CA LEU A 466 -20.81 18.94 -7.29
C LEU A 466 -20.14 17.76 -7.96
N SER A 467 -20.55 16.57 -7.55
CA SER A 467 -20.04 15.30 -8.05
C SER A 467 -21.09 14.56 -8.88
N GLY A 468 -20.61 13.77 -9.80
CA GLY A 468 -21.38 12.87 -10.65
C GLY A 468 -20.56 11.66 -11.05
N VAL A 469 -21.11 10.76 -11.84
CA VAL A 469 -20.45 9.56 -12.32
C VAL A 469 -20.52 9.48 -13.84
N ILE A 470 -19.37 9.22 -14.46
CA ILE A 470 -19.23 9.03 -15.91
C ILE A 470 -18.71 7.61 -16.16
N ARG A 471 -19.26 6.93 -17.16
CA ARG A 471 -18.78 5.62 -17.62
C ARG A 471 -17.49 5.76 -18.43
N ALA A 472 -16.72 4.68 -18.54
CA ALA A 472 -15.49 4.65 -19.29
C ALA A 472 -15.62 5.00 -20.78
N ASN A 473 -16.82 4.83 -21.36
CA ASN A 473 -17.13 5.24 -22.73
C ASN A 473 -17.47 6.75 -22.88
N GLY A 474 -17.45 7.49 -21.75
CA GLY A 474 -17.76 8.92 -21.71
C GLY A 474 -19.25 9.25 -21.44
N ASP A 475 -20.13 8.25 -21.36
CA ASP A 475 -21.54 8.47 -21.07
C ASP A 475 -21.77 8.89 -19.62
N VAL A 476 -22.66 9.86 -19.43
CA VAL A 476 -23.07 10.27 -18.08
C VAL A 476 -23.93 9.18 -17.45
N PHE A 477 -23.43 8.58 -16.38
CA PHE A 477 -24.20 7.61 -15.58
C PHE A 477 -25.05 8.31 -14.54
N LEU A 478 -24.46 9.22 -13.75
CA LEU A 478 -25.17 10.12 -12.83
C LEU A 478 -24.71 11.56 -13.06
N PRO A 479 -25.63 12.53 -13.18
CA PRO A 479 -25.28 13.92 -13.47
C PRO A 479 -24.54 14.58 -12.30
N LEU A 480 -23.84 15.69 -12.60
CA LEU A 480 -23.15 16.55 -11.61
C LEU A 480 -24.19 17.31 -10.76
N GLN A 481 -24.70 16.68 -9.73
CA GLN A 481 -25.72 17.28 -8.85
C GLN A 481 -25.66 16.80 -7.40
N TYR A 482 -24.67 16.00 -7.05
CA TYR A 482 -24.53 15.40 -5.73
C TYR A 482 -23.36 16.03 -4.98
N THR A 483 -23.47 16.08 -3.66
CA THR A 483 -22.40 16.58 -2.79
C THR A 483 -21.39 15.49 -2.43
N GLN A 484 -21.78 14.23 -2.54
CA GLN A 484 -20.92 13.07 -2.29
C GLN A 484 -21.36 11.89 -3.17
N VAL A 485 -20.38 11.10 -3.60
CA VAL A 485 -20.59 9.87 -4.38
C VAL A 485 -19.68 8.80 -3.82
N GLU A 486 -20.22 7.60 -3.58
CA GLU A 486 -19.45 6.40 -3.20
C GLU A 486 -19.93 5.21 -4.03
N ILE A 487 -19.01 4.29 -4.38
CA ILE A 487 -19.33 3.12 -5.19
C ILE A 487 -19.06 1.85 -4.38
N ASP A 488 -20.11 1.05 -4.20
CA ASP A 488 -20.02 -0.30 -3.65
C ASP A 488 -19.90 -1.31 -4.79
N TRP A 489 -18.70 -1.79 -5.02
CA TRP A 489 -18.38 -2.72 -6.10
C TRP A 489 -18.94 -4.13 -5.88
N ASN A 490 -19.05 -4.57 -4.62
CA ASN A 490 -19.55 -5.89 -4.28
C ASN A 490 -21.05 -5.99 -4.48
N GLU A 491 -21.78 -4.97 -4.01
CA GLU A 491 -23.22 -4.88 -4.16
C GLU A 491 -23.65 -4.29 -5.51
N GLN A 492 -22.67 -3.83 -6.34
CA GLN A 492 -22.89 -3.15 -7.62
C GLN A 492 -23.83 -1.95 -7.50
N LYS A 493 -23.55 -1.08 -6.52
CA LYS A 493 -24.38 0.07 -6.18
C LYS A 493 -23.56 1.36 -6.15
N VAL A 494 -24.22 2.46 -6.47
CA VAL A 494 -23.69 3.82 -6.33
C VAL A 494 -24.54 4.56 -5.32
N LEU A 495 -23.92 5.01 -4.24
CA LEU A 495 -24.53 5.79 -3.17
C LEU A 495 -24.22 7.26 -3.42
N VAL A 496 -25.23 8.11 -3.42
CA VAL A 496 -25.06 9.54 -3.64
C VAL A 496 -25.82 10.35 -2.62
N LYS A 497 -25.23 11.47 -2.22
CA LYS A 497 -25.79 12.43 -1.28
C LYS A 497 -26.32 13.64 -2.04
N GLY A 498 -27.63 13.88 -1.96
CA GLY A 498 -28.26 15.02 -2.61
C GLY A 498 -27.91 16.37 -1.96
N ILE A 499 -28.16 17.45 -2.69
CA ILE A 499 -28.10 18.81 -2.15
C ILE A 499 -29.29 18.98 -1.19
N GLU A 500 -29.07 19.61 -0.03
CA GLU A 500 -30.17 20.05 0.84
C GLU A 500 -31.13 20.94 0.04
N GLN A 501 -32.32 20.45 -0.26
CA GLN A 501 -33.37 21.33 -0.76
C GLN A 501 -33.85 22.19 0.41
N ALA A 502 -33.65 23.49 0.30
CA ALA A 502 -34.28 24.42 1.22
C ALA A 502 -35.78 24.12 1.24
N VAL A 503 -36.31 23.71 2.41
CA VAL A 503 -37.73 23.53 2.59
C VAL A 503 -38.37 24.89 2.33
N VAL A 504 -38.96 25.06 1.15
CA VAL A 504 -39.85 26.19 0.87
C VAL A 504 -41.03 25.98 1.80
N THR A 505 -41.00 26.61 2.96
CA THR A 505 -42.17 26.70 3.83
C THR A 505 -43.25 27.36 2.98
N PRO A 506 -44.42 26.68 2.71
CA PRO A 506 -45.49 27.32 1.97
C PRO A 506 -45.90 28.59 2.74
N GLU A 507 -45.92 29.72 2.06
CA GLU A 507 -46.43 30.96 2.64
C GLU A 507 -47.78 30.65 3.30
N PRO A 508 -48.00 31.13 4.55
CA PRO A 508 -49.25 30.96 5.21
C PRO A 508 -50.36 31.56 4.34
N ILE A 509 -51.36 30.74 3.98
CA ILE A 509 -52.53 31.21 3.23
C ILE A 509 -53.12 32.36 4.01
N PRO A 510 -53.27 33.56 3.43
CA PRO A 510 -53.82 34.69 4.14
C PRO A 510 -55.24 34.39 4.62
N GLU A 511 -55.44 34.48 5.94
CA GLU A 511 -56.78 34.31 6.53
C GLU A 511 -57.74 35.29 5.87
N LYS A 512 -58.82 34.77 5.32
CA LYS A 512 -59.93 35.57 4.79
C LYS A 512 -60.45 36.47 5.89
N ALA A 513 -60.34 37.78 5.68
CA ALA A 513 -60.94 38.79 6.57
C ALA A 513 -62.45 38.49 6.82
N PRO A 514 -62.91 38.64 8.07
CA PRO A 514 -64.31 38.32 8.41
C PRO A 514 -65.25 39.29 7.70
N GLN A 515 -66.20 38.71 6.92
CA GLN A 515 -67.22 39.47 6.27
C GLN A 515 -68.10 40.18 7.32
N GLY A 516 -68.08 41.49 7.29
CA GLY A 516 -68.86 42.33 8.17
C GLY A 516 -70.41 42.08 8.00
N LYS A 517 -71.06 41.81 9.10
CA LYS A 517 -72.53 41.70 9.19
C LYS A 517 -73.14 43.03 8.78
N ARG A 518 -73.90 43.05 7.64
CA ARG A 518 -74.78 44.14 7.29
C ARG A 518 -75.92 44.26 8.35
N LYS A 519 -75.90 45.32 9.10
CA LYS A 519 -77.06 45.74 9.90
C LYS A 519 -78.16 46.16 8.97
N LYS A 520 -79.32 45.46 9.03
CA LYS A 520 -80.62 45.97 8.52
C LYS A 520 -81.11 47.02 9.50
N GLY A 521 -81.13 48.27 9.04
CA GLY A 521 -81.87 49.31 9.72
C GLY A 521 -83.32 49.36 9.26
N ALA A 522 -84.18 49.63 10.21
CA ALA A 522 -85.61 49.82 10.05
C ALA A 522 -85.91 51.09 9.27
#